data_6c69f805a7095a225e4369a54f3df2a9
#
_entry.id   6c69f805a7095a225e4369a54f3df2a9
#
_cell.length_a   1.000
_cell.length_b   1.000
_cell.length_c   1.000
_cell.angle_alpha   90.00
_cell.angle_beta   90.00
_cell.angle_gamma   90.00
#
_symmetry.space_group_name_H-M   'P 1'
#
loop_
_entity.id
_entity.type
_entity.pdbx_description
1 polymer ?
#
loop_
_entity_poly.entity_id
_entity_poly.type
_entity_poly.pdbx_seq_one_letter_code
_entity_poly.pdbx_strand_id
1 'polypeptide(L)'
;MLYQREINDPVLIQFIILYTLNQAKDYVPYNNLINLVLDNCNINFQDFQVALDNLEHTHHVKAFLESEHNKKYKITKKGMNASDLYTPNIPVYIKEPIDNSIEKVRNSVRSKITRIRKNEYSVECELYDDDDTNLLKLSLYAGSREEAERMAVYFKNEPNIVYETILTAFNEE
;
A
#
# COMPACT_ATOMS: atom_id res chain seq x y z
N MET A 1 17.86 16.21 9.93
CA MET A 1 18.08 14.80 9.53
C MET A 1 18.63 14.05 10.74
N LEU A 2 17.83 13.22 11.37
CA LEU A 2 18.32 12.26 12.36
C LEU A 2 19.11 11.21 11.56
N TYR A 3 20.41 11.09 11.83
CA TYR A 3 21.27 10.02 11.31
C TYR A 3 20.69 8.69 11.82
N GLN A 4 19.81 8.07 11.05
CA GLN A 4 19.40 6.71 11.34
C GLN A 4 20.58 5.78 11.04
N ARG A 5 20.99 5.02 12.04
CA ARG A 5 22.02 3.99 11.88
C ARG A 5 21.55 2.98 10.83
N GLU A 6 22.43 2.59 9.92
CA GLU A 6 22.15 1.55 8.92
C GLU A 6 21.72 0.26 9.61
N ILE A 7 20.63 -0.33 9.11
CA ILE A 7 20.06 -1.56 9.62
C ILE A 7 20.54 -2.71 8.71
N ASN A 8 21.48 -3.51 9.23
CA ASN A 8 22.11 -4.61 8.51
C ASN A 8 21.75 -5.97 9.10
N ASP A 9 20.90 -6.03 10.15
CA ASP A 9 20.42 -7.29 10.73
C ASP A 9 19.32 -7.90 9.83
N PRO A 10 19.57 -9.03 9.15
CA PRO A 10 18.62 -9.63 8.25
C PRO A 10 17.30 -10.03 8.94
N VAL A 11 17.37 -10.39 10.22
CA VAL A 11 16.20 -10.79 11.00
C VAL A 11 15.33 -9.57 11.29
N LEU A 12 15.95 -8.47 11.71
CA LEU A 12 15.23 -7.22 11.97
C LEU A 12 14.58 -6.69 10.69
N ILE A 13 15.29 -6.74 9.55
CA ILE A 13 14.74 -6.33 8.24
C ILE A 13 13.48 -7.14 7.89
N GLN A 14 13.51 -8.47 8.06
CA GLN A 14 12.35 -9.31 7.83
C GLN A 14 11.17 -8.90 8.74
N PHE A 15 11.42 -8.61 10.00
CA PHE A 15 10.35 -8.18 10.91
C PHE A 15 9.83 -6.77 10.61
N ILE A 16 10.65 -5.87 10.11
CA ILE A 16 10.20 -4.55 9.62
C ILE A 16 9.25 -4.72 8.44
N ILE A 17 9.59 -5.59 7.47
CA ILE A 17 8.71 -5.88 6.33
C ILE A 17 7.39 -6.51 6.79
N LEU A 18 7.45 -7.48 7.69
CA LEU A 18 6.24 -8.11 8.25
C LEU A 18 5.38 -7.11 9.02
N TYR A 19 6.00 -6.24 9.81
CA TYR A 19 5.31 -5.16 10.53
C TYR A 19 4.59 -4.23 9.56
N THR A 20 5.29 -3.75 8.53
CA THR A 20 4.72 -2.85 7.50
C THR A 20 3.50 -3.49 6.83
N LEU A 21 3.60 -4.74 6.39
CA LEU A 21 2.50 -5.46 5.77
C LEU A 21 1.33 -5.74 6.74
N ASN A 22 1.63 -5.98 8.02
CA ASN A 22 0.62 -6.21 9.05
C ASN A 22 -0.16 -4.92 9.35
N GLN A 23 0.51 -3.77 9.39
CA GLN A 23 -0.13 -2.47 9.58
C GLN A 23 -0.95 -2.02 8.37
N ALA A 24 -0.49 -2.32 7.16
CA ALA A 24 -1.21 -2.01 5.92
C ALA A 24 -2.54 -2.75 5.80
N LYS A 25 -2.67 -3.97 6.38
CA LYS A 25 -3.88 -4.82 6.45
C LYS A 25 -4.44 -5.30 5.11
N ASP A 26 -3.89 -4.88 4.00
CA ASP A 26 -4.34 -5.21 2.65
C ASP A 26 -3.17 -5.61 1.74
N TYR A 27 -3.45 -5.84 0.46
CA TYR A 27 -2.43 -6.06 -0.54
C TYR A 27 -1.63 -4.78 -0.75
N VAL A 28 -0.30 -4.88 -0.67
CA VAL A 28 0.60 -3.75 -0.88
C VAL A 28 1.34 -3.96 -2.20
N PRO A 29 1.21 -3.06 -3.19
CA PRO A 29 2.01 -3.09 -4.40
C PRO A 29 3.51 -3.05 -4.07
N TYR A 30 4.32 -3.73 -4.87
CA TYR A 30 5.76 -3.85 -4.64
C TYR A 30 6.46 -2.49 -4.46
N ASN A 31 6.17 -1.52 -5.36
CA ASN A 31 6.77 -0.19 -5.26
C ASN A 31 6.36 0.54 -3.97
N ASN A 32 5.10 0.41 -3.57
CA ASN A 32 4.62 1.01 -2.32
C ASN A 32 5.29 0.36 -1.09
N LEU A 33 5.52 -0.96 -1.12
CA LEU A 33 6.22 -1.65 -0.04
C LEU A 33 7.68 -1.20 0.07
N ILE A 34 8.37 -1.01 -1.07
CA ILE A 34 9.72 -0.43 -1.12
C ILE A 34 9.72 0.95 -0.45
N ASN A 35 8.85 1.85 -0.90
CA ASN A 35 8.79 3.23 -0.39
C ASN A 35 8.46 3.23 1.12
N LEU A 36 7.46 2.45 1.56
CA LEU A 36 7.09 2.35 2.97
C LEU A 36 8.24 1.87 3.87
N VAL A 37 9.13 1.02 3.37
CA VAL A 37 10.25 0.50 4.15
C VAL A 37 11.51 1.34 3.98
N LEU A 38 11.95 1.59 2.73
CA LEU A 38 13.26 2.21 2.48
C LEU A 38 13.26 3.73 2.73
N ASP A 39 12.14 4.43 2.50
CA ASP A 39 12.05 5.87 2.80
C ASP A 39 12.02 6.14 4.31
N ASN A 40 11.58 5.17 5.10
CA ASN A 40 11.45 5.30 6.55
C ASN A 40 12.57 4.61 7.34
N CYS A 41 13.34 3.72 6.69
CA CYS A 41 14.40 2.96 7.33
C CYS A 41 15.69 3.01 6.50
N ASN A 42 16.82 3.22 7.14
CA ASN A 42 18.12 3.14 6.47
C ASN A 42 18.54 1.67 6.25
N ILE A 43 17.90 1.03 5.26
CA ILE A 43 18.13 -0.36 4.84
C ILE A 43 18.64 -0.35 3.41
N ASN A 44 19.66 -1.17 3.12
CA ASN A 44 20.12 -1.37 1.76
C ASN A 44 19.05 -2.10 0.93
N PHE A 45 18.87 -1.69 -0.32
CA PHE A 45 17.88 -2.29 -1.22
C PHE A 45 18.12 -3.80 -1.45
N GLN A 46 19.38 -4.25 -1.53
CA GLN A 46 19.69 -5.67 -1.69
C GLN A 46 19.29 -6.48 -0.46
N ASP A 47 19.55 -5.96 0.75
CA ASP A 47 19.17 -6.62 2.00
C ASP A 47 17.64 -6.69 2.14
N PHE A 48 16.93 -5.63 1.74
CA PHE A 48 15.48 -5.65 1.64
C PHE A 48 14.97 -6.75 0.70
N GLN A 49 15.54 -6.87 -0.52
CA GLN A 49 15.16 -7.89 -1.49
C GLN A 49 15.37 -9.30 -0.94
N VAL A 50 16.54 -9.57 -0.40
CA VAL A 50 16.88 -10.89 0.20
C VAL A 50 15.90 -11.21 1.34
N ALA A 51 15.58 -10.24 2.18
CA ALA A 51 14.63 -10.42 3.27
C ALA A 51 13.22 -10.73 2.77
N LEU A 52 12.75 -9.99 1.75
CA LEU A 52 11.42 -10.21 1.15
C LEU A 52 11.32 -11.59 0.48
N ASP A 53 12.34 -11.99 -0.29
CA ASP A 53 12.39 -13.29 -0.92
C ASP A 53 12.38 -14.42 0.12
N ASN A 54 13.12 -14.28 1.21
CA ASN A 54 13.10 -15.24 2.33
C ASN A 54 11.72 -15.35 2.96
N LEU A 55 11.01 -14.23 3.15
CA LEU A 55 9.67 -14.22 3.71
C LEU A 55 8.64 -14.88 2.77
N GLU A 56 8.81 -14.73 1.46
CA GLU A 56 7.99 -15.41 0.45
C GLU A 56 8.27 -16.92 0.46
N HIS A 57 9.55 -17.35 0.43
CA HIS A 57 9.95 -18.77 0.49
C HIS A 57 9.49 -19.47 1.78
N THR A 58 9.54 -18.78 2.89
CA THR A 58 9.10 -19.31 4.20
C THR A 58 7.60 -19.21 4.42
N HIS A 59 6.84 -18.69 3.43
CA HIS A 59 5.39 -18.52 3.47
C HIS A 59 4.87 -17.59 4.58
N HIS A 60 5.69 -16.62 5.03
CA HIS A 60 5.23 -15.55 5.90
C HIS A 60 4.55 -14.43 5.13
N VAL A 61 4.94 -14.27 3.87
CA VAL A 61 4.37 -13.32 2.91
C VAL A 61 3.93 -14.10 1.68
N LYS A 62 2.85 -13.66 1.04
CA LYS A 62 2.36 -14.20 -0.21
C LYS A 62 2.39 -13.12 -1.28
N ALA A 63 3.00 -13.44 -2.43
CA ALA A 63 2.99 -12.60 -3.61
C ALA A 63 1.81 -12.96 -4.52
N PHE A 64 1.25 -11.94 -5.16
CA PHE A 64 0.21 -12.04 -6.19
C PHE A 64 0.66 -11.27 -7.42
N LEU A 65 0.64 -11.92 -8.57
CA LEU A 65 0.89 -11.31 -9.87
C LEU A 65 -0.45 -10.91 -10.47
N GLU A 66 -0.68 -9.62 -10.63
CA GLU A 66 -1.87 -9.09 -11.29
C GLU A 66 -1.63 -8.88 -12.79
N SER A 67 -0.37 -8.56 -13.17
CA SER A 67 0.16 -8.50 -14.54
C SER A 67 1.67 -8.75 -14.52
N GLU A 68 2.31 -8.84 -15.70
CA GLU A 68 3.78 -9.07 -15.79
C GLU A 68 4.63 -8.06 -14.99
N HIS A 69 4.09 -6.88 -14.68
CA HIS A 69 4.82 -5.80 -13.99
C HIS A 69 4.18 -5.37 -12.66
N ASN A 70 3.08 -5.99 -12.25
CA ASN A 70 2.35 -5.57 -11.05
C ASN A 70 2.28 -6.70 -10.02
N LYS A 71 3.32 -6.79 -9.18
CA LYS A 71 3.43 -7.72 -8.07
C LYS A 71 2.94 -7.06 -6.80
N LYS A 72 2.02 -7.69 -6.08
CA LYS A 72 1.48 -7.23 -4.80
C LYS A 72 1.80 -8.25 -3.72
N TYR A 73 1.99 -7.77 -2.50
CA TYR A 73 2.32 -8.61 -1.35
C TYR A 73 1.27 -8.50 -0.26
N LYS A 74 1.01 -9.61 0.39
CA LYS A 74 0.16 -9.66 1.58
C LYS A 74 0.78 -10.56 2.64
N ILE A 75 0.67 -10.15 3.89
CA ILE A 75 1.07 -10.97 5.02
C ILE A 75 0.15 -12.18 5.16
N THR A 76 0.71 -13.35 5.45
CA THR A 76 -0.06 -14.57 5.75
C THR A 76 -0.40 -14.65 7.24
N LYS A 77 -1.26 -15.60 7.63
CA LYS A 77 -1.54 -15.85 9.06
C LYS A 77 -0.28 -16.22 9.84
N LYS A 78 0.64 -16.98 9.21
CA LYS A 78 1.95 -17.29 9.79
C LYS A 78 2.80 -16.05 10.00
N GLY A 79 2.83 -15.16 8.99
CA GLY A 79 3.54 -13.88 9.07
C GLY A 79 2.96 -12.96 10.14
N MET A 80 1.63 -12.86 10.26
CA MET A 80 0.98 -12.07 11.32
C MET A 80 1.39 -12.52 12.70
N ASN A 81 1.35 -13.83 12.97
CA ASN A 81 1.77 -14.38 14.26
C ASN A 81 3.24 -14.05 14.57
N ALA A 82 4.13 -14.16 13.58
CA ALA A 82 5.53 -13.79 13.74
C ALA A 82 5.70 -12.29 13.98
N SER A 83 4.99 -11.45 13.23
CA SER A 83 4.99 -10.00 13.41
C SER A 83 4.54 -9.61 14.81
N ASP A 84 3.42 -10.15 15.29
CA ASP A 84 2.85 -9.81 16.60
C ASP A 84 3.81 -10.17 17.75
N LEU A 85 4.51 -11.31 17.64
CA LEU A 85 5.50 -11.73 18.63
C LEU A 85 6.73 -10.82 18.68
N TYR A 86 7.15 -10.27 17.54
CA TYR A 86 8.39 -9.48 17.45
C TYR A 86 8.16 -7.98 17.50
N THR A 87 6.97 -7.49 17.22
CA THR A 87 6.61 -6.06 17.21
C THR A 87 7.05 -5.31 18.48
N PRO A 88 7.00 -5.88 19.71
CA PRO A 88 7.51 -5.21 20.89
C PRO A 88 9.02 -4.92 20.86
N ASN A 89 9.79 -5.69 20.09
CA ASN A 89 11.23 -5.58 19.95
C ASN A 89 11.66 -4.59 18.85
N ILE A 90 10.75 -4.17 17.97
CA ILE A 90 11.03 -3.15 16.95
C ILE A 90 11.04 -1.78 17.65
N PRO A 91 12.14 -1.02 17.56
CA PRO A 91 12.24 0.31 18.16
C PRO A 91 11.14 1.25 17.66
N VAL A 92 10.67 2.14 18.55
CA VAL A 92 9.62 3.12 18.24
C VAL A 92 10.01 4.03 17.08
N TYR A 93 11.28 4.47 17.04
CA TYR A 93 11.80 5.33 15.96
C TYR A 93 11.78 4.70 14.56
N ILE A 94 11.59 3.37 14.48
CA ILE A 94 11.35 2.63 13.21
C ILE A 94 9.86 2.54 12.92
N LYS A 95 9.04 2.23 13.94
CA LYS A 95 7.60 2.04 13.80
C LYS A 95 6.86 3.33 13.45
N GLU A 96 7.10 4.41 14.18
CA GLU A 96 6.37 5.67 13.99
C GLU A 96 6.46 6.24 12.56
N PRO A 97 7.63 6.31 11.90
CA PRO A 97 7.69 6.78 10.51
C PRO A 97 6.90 5.88 9.54
N ILE A 98 6.97 4.55 9.73
CA ILE A 98 6.22 3.58 8.90
C ILE A 98 4.71 3.76 9.11
N ASP A 99 4.25 3.85 10.35
CA ASP A 99 2.84 4.04 10.69
C ASP A 99 2.30 5.34 10.10
N ASN A 100 3.05 6.44 10.23
CA ASN A 100 2.71 7.73 9.65
C ASN A 100 2.63 7.67 8.10
N SER A 101 3.57 6.98 7.46
CA SER A 101 3.58 6.82 6.01
C SER A 101 2.40 5.96 5.53
N ILE A 102 2.05 4.89 6.24
CA ILE A 102 0.88 4.05 5.95
C ILE A 102 -0.41 4.87 6.12
N GLU A 103 -0.49 5.70 7.15
CA GLU A 103 -1.65 6.56 7.39
C GLU A 103 -1.80 7.62 6.29
N LYS A 104 -0.71 8.24 5.86
CA LYS A 104 -0.70 9.16 4.70
C LYS A 104 -1.21 8.47 3.44
N VAL A 105 -0.65 7.32 3.07
CA VAL A 105 -1.10 6.54 1.91
C VAL A 105 -2.59 6.17 2.03
N ARG A 106 -3.05 5.82 3.22
CA ARG A 106 -4.47 5.49 3.46
C ARG A 106 -5.38 6.72 3.33
N ASN A 107 -4.92 7.89 3.75
CA ASN A 107 -5.67 9.14 3.70
C ASN A 107 -5.60 9.82 2.34
N SER A 108 -4.54 9.56 1.55
CA SER A 108 -4.38 10.12 0.20
C SER A 108 -5.39 9.56 -0.81
N VAL A 109 -5.98 8.39 -0.53
CA VAL A 109 -6.95 7.76 -1.44
C VAL A 109 -8.26 7.53 -0.73
N ARG A 110 -9.32 8.19 -1.19
CA ARG A 110 -10.67 8.06 -0.63
C ARG A 110 -11.63 7.57 -1.70
N SER A 111 -12.49 6.63 -1.34
CA SER A 111 -13.62 6.23 -2.16
C SER A 111 -14.87 6.09 -1.32
N LYS A 112 -16.00 6.57 -1.86
CA LYS A 112 -17.30 6.54 -1.20
C LYS A 112 -18.36 6.07 -2.19
N ILE A 113 -19.14 5.08 -1.78
CA ILE A 113 -20.27 4.58 -2.54
C ILE A 113 -21.55 5.13 -1.92
N THR A 114 -22.36 5.83 -2.72
CA THR A 114 -23.64 6.39 -2.30
C THR A 114 -24.75 5.81 -3.16
N ARG A 115 -25.78 5.28 -2.55
CA ARG A 115 -26.96 4.81 -3.28
C ARG A 115 -27.81 6.01 -3.71
N ILE A 116 -28.08 6.12 -5.03
CA ILE A 116 -28.91 7.19 -5.61
C ILE A 116 -30.38 6.74 -5.63
N ARG A 117 -30.62 5.53 -6.20
CA ARG A 117 -31.94 4.90 -6.32
C ARG A 117 -31.81 3.39 -6.19
N LYS A 118 -32.91 2.67 -6.39
CA LYS A 118 -32.88 1.20 -6.41
C LYS A 118 -31.97 0.73 -7.56
N ASN A 119 -30.90 0.00 -7.21
CA ASN A 119 -29.85 -0.49 -8.12
C ASN A 119 -29.06 0.60 -8.87
N GLU A 120 -29.06 1.83 -8.36
CA GLU A 120 -28.26 2.93 -8.91
C GLU A 120 -27.35 3.49 -7.81
N TYR A 121 -26.08 3.66 -8.12
CA TYR A 121 -25.05 4.09 -7.19
C TYR A 121 -24.16 5.17 -7.80
N SER A 122 -23.67 6.08 -6.97
CA SER A 122 -22.57 6.98 -7.27
C SER A 122 -21.31 6.51 -6.54
N VAL A 123 -20.21 6.45 -7.26
CA VAL A 123 -18.89 6.16 -6.70
C VAL A 123 -18.07 7.45 -6.78
N GLU A 124 -17.82 8.06 -5.63
CA GLU A 124 -16.94 9.20 -5.49
C GLU A 124 -15.53 8.70 -5.16
N CYS A 125 -14.55 9.12 -5.96
CA CYS A 125 -13.14 8.76 -5.83
C CYS A 125 -12.32 10.04 -5.72
N GLU A 126 -11.45 10.13 -4.72
CA GLU A 126 -10.59 11.28 -4.47
C GLU A 126 -9.14 10.83 -4.24
N LEU A 127 -8.20 11.52 -4.89
CA LEU A 127 -6.77 11.37 -4.73
C LEU A 127 -6.17 12.68 -4.23
N TYR A 128 -5.36 12.60 -3.20
CA TYR A 128 -4.66 13.72 -2.57
C TYR A 128 -3.15 13.48 -2.64
N ASP A 129 -2.38 14.55 -2.72
CA ASP A 129 -0.93 14.52 -2.53
C ASP A 129 -0.53 14.57 -1.05
N ASP A 130 0.77 14.62 -0.80
CA ASP A 130 1.35 14.66 0.55
C ASP A 130 1.02 15.95 1.33
N ASP A 131 0.61 17.01 0.63
CA ASP A 131 0.22 18.32 1.19
C ASP A 131 -1.31 18.47 1.32
N ASP A 132 -2.06 17.37 1.26
CA ASP A 132 -3.54 17.36 1.26
C ASP A 132 -4.18 18.13 0.09
N THR A 133 -3.42 18.38 -0.99
CA THR A 133 -3.97 18.97 -2.21
C THR A 133 -4.75 17.92 -2.98
N ASN A 134 -5.99 18.21 -3.37
CA ASN A 134 -6.79 17.29 -4.16
C ASN A 134 -6.30 17.26 -5.61
N LEU A 135 -5.67 16.16 -6.03
CA LEU A 135 -5.15 15.95 -7.38
C LEU A 135 -6.24 15.47 -8.33
N LEU A 136 -7.17 14.67 -7.83
CA LEU A 136 -8.23 14.08 -8.64
C LEU A 136 -9.49 13.91 -7.81
N LYS A 137 -10.62 14.34 -8.38
CA LYS A 137 -11.95 14.04 -7.87
C LYS A 137 -12.82 13.55 -9.00
N LEU A 138 -13.32 12.32 -8.87
CA LEU A 138 -14.21 11.68 -9.82
C LEU A 138 -15.54 11.35 -9.15
N SER A 139 -16.61 11.47 -9.92
CA SER A 139 -17.93 10.94 -9.55
C SER A 139 -18.45 10.12 -10.71
N LEU A 140 -18.59 8.81 -10.51
CA LEU A 140 -18.97 7.85 -11.51
C LEU A 140 -20.31 7.20 -11.17
N TYR A 141 -21.15 6.96 -12.19
CA TYR A 141 -22.37 6.21 -12.04
C TYR A 141 -22.09 4.71 -12.15
N ALA A 142 -22.76 3.92 -11.33
CA ALA A 142 -22.76 2.46 -11.39
C ALA A 142 -24.18 1.92 -11.34
N GLY A 143 -24.49 0.99 -12.26
CA GLY A 143 -25.83 0.38 -12.43
C GLY A 143 -26.09 -0.78 -11.45
N SER A 144 -25.10 -1.16 -10.64
CA SER A 144 -25.23 -2.18 -9.60
C SER A 144 -24.30 -1.93 -8.43
N ARG A 145 -24.57 -2.58 -7.30
CA ARG A 145 -23.71 -2.51 -6.12
C ARG A 145 -22.35 -3.17 -6.38
N GLU A 146 -22.36 -4.30 -7.06
CA GLU A 146 -21.13 -5.03 -7.40
C GLU A 146 -20.22 -4.19 -8.31
N GLU A 147 -20.81 -3.47 -9.28
CA GLU A 147 -20.08 -2.56 -10.14
C GLU A 147 -19.46 -1.40 -9.34
N ALA A 148 -20.25 -0.78 -8.45
CA ALA A 148 -19.76 0.29 -7.58
C ALA A 148 -18.61 -0.18 -6.68
N GLU A 149 -18.72 -1.36 -6.09
CA GLU A 149 -17.67 -1.95 -5.24
C GLU A 149 -16.40 -2.24 -6.06
N ARG A 150 -16.52 -2.78 -7.29
CA ARG A 150 -15.36 -3.00 -8.18
C ARG A 150 -14.64 -1.69 -8.51
N MET A 151 -15.40 -0.63 -8.88
CA MET A 151 -14.82 0.68 -9.19
C MET A 151 -14.10 1.27 -7.98
N ALA A 152 -14.70 1.24 -6.80
CA ALA A 152 -14.11 1.76 -5.57
C ALA A 152 -12.84 0.99 -5.17
N VAL A 153 -12.86 -0.35 -5.29
CA VAL A 153 -11.70 -1.20 -4.99
C VAL A 153 -10.58 -0.96 -5.99
N TYR A 154 -10.89 -0.87 -7.29
CA TYR A 154 -9.89 -0.60 -8.32
C TYR A 154 -9.20 0.75 -8.11
N PHE A 155 -9.99 1.81 -7.88
CA PHE A 155 -9.42 3.13 -7.59
C PHE A 155 -8.55 3.14 -6.34
N LYS A 156 -8.96 2.45 -5.29
CA LYS A 156 -8.19 2.36 -4.04
C LYS A 156 -6.86 1.63 -4.22
N ASN A 157 -6.82 0.63 -5.10
CA ASN A 157 -5.62 -0.17 -5.35
C ASN A 157 -4.67 0.47 -6.36
N GLU A 158 -5.20 1.20 -7.35
CA GLU A 158 -4.46 1.73 -8.50
C GLU A 158 -4.80 3.22 -8.77
N PRO A 159 -4.75 4.10 -7.76
CA PRO A 159 -5.17 5.48 -7.92
C PRO A 159 -4.29 6.25 -8.91
N ASN A 160 -2.97 5.98 -8.90
CA ASN A 160 -2.02 6.65 -9.78
C ASN A 160 -2.22 6.24 -11.25
N ILE A 161 -2.55 4.97 -11.52
CA ILE A 161 -2.86 4.52 -12.89
C ILE A 161 -4.10 5.24 -13.42
N VAL A 162 -5.13 5.40 -12.60
CA VAL A 162 -6.34 6.15 -12.99
C VAL A 162 -5.99 7.61 -13.28
N TYR A 163 -5.20 8.24 -12.40
CA TYR A 163 -4.78 9.63 -12.56
C TYR A 163 -3.95 9.84 -13.82
N GLU A 164 -2.91 9.03 -14.04
CA GLU A 164 -2.05 9.09 -15.23
C GLU A 164 -2.82 8.83 -16.52
N THR A 165 -3.75 7.86 -16.52
CA THR A 165 -4.59 7.57 -17.69
C THR A 165 -5.45 8.77 -18.07
N ILE A 166 -6.04 9.46 -17.08
CA ILE A 166 -6.82 10.66 -17.32
C ILE A 166 -5.94 11.79 -17.85
N LEU A 167 -4.75 12.02 -17.26
CA LEU A 167 -3.82 13.05 -17.73
C LEU A 167 -3.35 12.76 -19.17
N THR A 168 -3.04 11.50 -19.49
CA THR A 168 -2.65 11.09 -20.84
C THR A 168 -3.75 11.39 -21.85
N ALA A 169 -5.01 11.06 -21.50
CA ALA A 169 -6.14 11.33 -22.38
C ALA A 169 -6.37 12.83 -22.67
N PHE A 170 -5.93 13.73 -21.77
CA PHE A 170 -5.98 15.18 -22.01
C PHE A 170 -4.78 15.73 -22.80
N ASN A 171 -3.69 14.97 -22.87
CA ASN A 171 -2.44 15.38 -23.52
C ASN A 171 -2.20 14.69 -24.90
N GLU A 172 -3.07 13.77 -25.32
CA GLU A 172 -3.07 13.21 -26.67
C GLU A 172 -3.68 14.25 -27.64
N GLU A 173 -2.79 15.04 -28.29
CA GLU A 173 -3.05 15.78 -29.54
C GLU A 173 -2.58 14.99 -30.76
#